data_46bfcee4e583be1cdf7d8c65b12cb2b7
#
_entry.id   46bfcee4e583be1cdf7d8c65b12cb2b7
#
_cell.length_a   1.000
_cell.length_b   1.000
_cell.length_c   1.000
_cell.angle_alpha   90.00
_cell.angle_beta   90.00
_cell.angle_gamma   90.00
#
_symmetry.space_group_name_H-M   'P 1'
#
loop_
_entity.id
_entity.type
_entity.pdbx_description
1 polymer ?
#
loop_
_entity_poly.entity_id
_entity_poly.type
_entity_poly.pdbx_seq_one_letter_code
_entity_poly.pdbx_strand_id
1 'polypeptide(L)'
;VNSFIRIRLSQVPAAFEDVITQHCFDHGATGLTEALQFVQPDLTYDPKILLQKNQDIDVYFTERPNSGFFDKLREWAPSIQWHIFEEESKDWLAEWKKGFQSFQLAGPYWIVPSWLTAPQEAQVPILIDPGMAFGTGTHDTTKMASWFVHKVGQKLGSLEKDCFLDVGTGTALLAILAHHEGFQKVVGLEIDPEARRVARENVERNGAKAVSIPEEQIEKIDQDFPVVVANIIDGVLIFLKNDLIRVLRSGGHLFVTGILAEREDLFAQQFIENSPFEIVRRLEQGEWIGYWLRKR
;
A
#
# COMPACT_ATOMS: atom_id res chain seq x y z
N VAL A 1 33.45 1.87 -3.32
CA VAL A 1 32.41 2.65 -2.63
C VAL A 1 31.90 3.62 -3.67
N ASN A 2 30.66 3.42 -4.17
CA ASN A 2 30.08 4.41 -5.08
C ASN A 2 29.62 5.59 -4.23
N SER A 3 30.25 6.75 -4.39
CA SER A 3 29.78 8.02 -3.83
C SER A 3 28.91 8.72 -4.87
N PHE A 4 27.94 9.49 -4.40
CA PHE A 4 27.17 10.40 -5.23
C PHE A 4 27.20 11.81 -4.64
N ILE A 5 26.89 12.79 -5.46
CA ILE A 5 26.88 14.19 -5.07
C ILE A 5 25.42 14.64 -5.05
N ARG A 6 24.96 15.12 -3.91
CA ARG A 6 23.68 15.81 -3.79
C ARG A 6 23.93 17.31 -3.71
N ILE A 7 23.27 18.04 -4.60
CA ILE A 7 23.30 19.51 -4.60
C ILE A 7 21.92 20.01 -4.22
N ARG A 8 21.80 20.63 -3.06
CA ARG A 8 20.57 21.33 -2.68
C ARG A 8 20.60 22.72 -3.29
N LEU A 9 19.66 22.97 -4.19
CA LEU A 9 19.37 24.30 -4.72
C LEU A 9 18.24 24.90 -3.89
N SER A 10 18.51 26.03 -3.23
CA SER A 10 17.53 26.75 -2.42
C SER A 10 17.10 28.05 -3.09
N GLN A 11 15.88 28.50 -2.82
CA GLN A 11 15.29 29.70 -3.40
C GLN A 11 15.16 29.64 -4.94
N VAL A 12 14.86 28.47 -5.48
CA VAL A 12 14.57 28.27 -6.92
C VAL A 12 13.23 28.92 -7.24
N PRO A 13 13.17 29.98 -8.09
CA PRO A 13 11.90 30.59 -8.43
C PRO A 13 11.06 29.65 -9.32
N ALA A 14 9.79 29.51 -9.01
CA ALA A 14 8.88 28.64 -9.77
C ALA A 14 8.85 28.94 -11.29
N ALA A 15 9.08 30.19 -11.68
CA ALA A 15 9.14 30.58 -13.10
C ALA A 15 10.32 29.97 -13.87
N PHE A 16 11.38 29.53 -13.17
CA PHE A 16 12.58 28.94 -13.77
C PHE A 16 12.76 27.46 -13.49
N GLU A 17 11.80 26.83 -12.81
CA GLU A 17 11.85 25.43 -12.37
C GLU A 17 12.12 24.47 -13.54
N ASP A 18 11.32 24.54 -14.60
CA ASP A 18 11.46 23.66 -15.76
C ASP A 18 12.82 23.81 -16.44
N VAL A 19 13.28 25.07 -16.61
CA VAL A 19 14.57 25.36 -17.24
C VAL A 19 15.74 24.89 -16.41
N ILE A 20 15.64 25.05 -15.08
CA ILE A 20 16.67 24.59 -14.13
C ILE A 20 16.68 23.08 -14.06
N THR A 21 15.54 22.45 -14.04
CA THR A 21 15.40 20.99 -14.07
C THR A 21 16.05 20.41 -15.33
N GLN A 22 15.72 20.95 -16.50
CA GLN A 22 16.33 20.51 -17.74
C GLN A 22 17.86 20.72 -17.73
N HIS A 23 18.33 21.86 -17.26
CA HIS A 23 19.76 22.16 -17.12
C HIS A 23 20.48 21.16 -16.20
N CYS A 24 19.84 20.74 -15.10
CA CYS A 24 20.40 19.71 -14.22
C CYS A 24 20.63 18.40 -14.99
N PHE A 25 19.64 17.94 -15.74
CA PHE A 25 19.76 16.71 -16.54
C PHE A 25 20.79 16.84 -17.68
N ASP A 26 20.86 18.00 -18.35
CA ASP A 26 21.85 18.27 -19.41
C ASP A 26 23.30 18.22 -18.87
N HIS A 27 23.48 18.43 -17.56
CA HIS A 27 24.78 18.34 -16.88
C HIS A 27 24.99 17.04 -16.11
N GLY A 28 24.17 16.01 -16.39
CA GLY A 28 24.38 14.65 -15.91
C GLY A 28 23.71 14.36 -14.55
N ALA A 29 22.68 15.12 -14.18
CA ALA A 29 21.86 14.74 -13.02
C ALA A 29 21.20 13.37 -13.27
N THR A 30 21.23 12.53 -12.25
CA THR A 30 20.62 11.18 -12.28
C THR A 30 19.22 11.16 -11.67
N GLY A 31 18.88 12.21 -10.92
CA GLY A 31 17.58 12.37 -10.27
C GLY A 31 17.42 13.75 -9.66
N LEU A 32 16.17 14.07 -9.34
CA LEU A 32 15.80 15.34 -8.73
C LEU A 32 14.62 15.08 -7.79
N THR A 33 14.63 15.72 -6.61
CA THR A 33 13.53 15.68 -5.67
C THR A 33 13.15 17.07 -5.22
N GLU A 34 11.85 17.33 -5.13
CA GLU A 34 11.27 18.59 -4.70
C GLU A 34 10.55 18.39 -3.37
N ALA A 35 10.63 19.39 -2.48
CA ALA A 35 9.85 19.43 -1.25
C ALA A 35 8.49 20.06 -1.51
N LEU A 36 7.57 19.31 -2.12
CA LEU A 36 6.20 19.78 -2.34
C LEU A 36 5.45 19.89 -1.01
N GLN A 37 4.78 21.03 -0.79
CA GLN A 37 3.86 21.18 0.31
C GLN A 37 2.43 20.90 -0.16
N PHE A 38 1.72 20.07 0.61
CA PHE A 38 0.34 19.71 0.32
C PHE A 38 -0.56 20.30 1.38
N VAL A 39 -1.75 20.74 0.97
CA VAL A 39 -2.89 20.99 1.84
C VAL A 39 -4.00 20.07 1.42
N GLN A 40 -4.55 19.36 2.39
CA GLN A 40 -5.76 18.57 2.20
C GLN A 40 -6.93 19.37 2.80
N PRO A 41 -7.68 20.13 1.98
CA PRO A 41 -8.72 21.03 2.47
C PRO A 41 -9.97 20.30 2.96
N ASP A 42 -10.11 19.03 2.59
CA ASP A 42 -11.23 18.19 2.96
C ASP A 42 -10.82 16.70 3.01
N LEU A 43 -11.78 15.83 3.31
CA LEU A 43 -11.58 14.39 3.42
C LEU A 43 -11.70 13.64 2.07
N THR A 44 -11.55 14.31 0.94
CA THR A 44 -11.76 13.71 -0.40
C THR A 44 -10.56 12.94 -0.94
N TYR A 45 -9.43 12.88 -0.22
CA TYR A 45 -8.16 12.28 -0.66
C TYR A 45 -7.57 12.92 -1.94
N ASP A 46 -7.94 14.18 -2.21
CA ASP A 46 -7.39 14.97 -3.31
C ASP A 46 -6.53 16.11 -2.75
N PRO A 47 -5.27 15.86 -2.37
CA PRO A 47 -4.39 16.85 -1.80
C PRO A 47 -4.07 17.92 -2.85
N LYS A 48 -4.23 19.19 -2.50
CA LYS A 48 -3.85 20.30 -3.36
C LYS A 48 -2.42 20.71 -3.09
N ILE A 49 -1.62 20.77 -4.15
CA ILE A 49 -0.24 21.27 -4.09
C ILE A 49 -0.30 22.79 -3.83
N LEU A 50 0.40 23.23 -2.79
CA LEU A 50 0.60 24.66 -2.56
C LEU A 50 1.72 25.15 -3.48
N LEU A 51 1.35 25.95 -4.48
CA LEU A 51 2.31 26.61 -5.34
C LEU A 51 3.08 27.65 -4.52
N GLN A 52 4.35 27.41 -4.29
CA GLN A 52 5.27 28.35 -3.66
C GLN A 52 5.92 29.27 -4.72
N LYS A 53 6.26 30.50 -4.32
CA LYS A 53 7.03 31.40 -5.21
C LYS A 53 8.46 30.90 -5.46
N ASN A 54 9.06 30.31 -4.45
CA ASN A 54 10.39 29.71 -4.48
C ASN A 54 10.31 28.35 -3.78
N GLN A 55 11.11 27.42 -4.24
CA GLN A 55 11.20 26.06 -3.67
C GLN A 55 12.65 25.61 -3.53
N ASP A 56 12.86 24.58 -2.72
CA ASP A 56 14.13 23.91 -2.58
C ASP A 56 14.10 22.61 -3.40
N ILE A 57 15.17 22.35 -4.15
CA ILE A 57 15.32 21.19 -5.02
C ILE A 57 16.62 20.48 -4.65
N ASP A 58 16.57 19.19 -4.36
CA ASP A 58 17.76 18.34 -4.23
C ASP A 58 18.04 17.63 -5.57
N VAL A 59 19.22 17.85 -6.11
CA VAL A 59 19.66 17.28 -7.40
C VAL A 59 20.81 16.31 -7.15
N TYR A 60 20.74 15.15 -7.77
CA TYR A 60 21.69 14.05 -7.57
C TYR A 60 22.55 13.83 -8.80
N PHE A 61 23.86 13.72 -8.60
CA PHE A 61 24.85 13.50 -9.64
C PHE A 61 25.77 12.34 -9.27
N THR A 62 26.26 11.61 -10.26
CA THR A 62 27.34 10.63 -10.06
C THR A 62 28.70 11.29 -9.93
N GLU A 63 28.88 12.43 -10.60
CA GLU A 63 30.11 13.25 -10.58
C GLU A 63 29.76 14.73 -10.43
N ARG A 64 30.65 15.49 -9.83
CA ARG A 64 30.43 16.93 -9.61
C ARG A 64 30.29 17.66 -10.95
N PRO A 65 29.21 18.40 -11.18
CA PRO A 65 29.06 19.22 -12.37
C PRO A 65 30.15 20.30 -12.44
N ASN A 66 30.51 20.70 -13.65
CA ASN A 66 31.55 21.73 -13.89
C ASN A 66 31.06 23.14 -13.47
N SER A 67 31.99 24.12 -13.50
CA SER A 67 31.69 25.50 -13.10
C SER A 67 30.57 26.13 -13.96
N GLY A 68 30.48 25.77 -15.24
CA GLY A 68 29.47 26.31 -16.16
C GLY A 68 28.03 26.00 -15.72
N PHE A 69 27.84 24.89 -15.01
CA PHE A 69 26.56 24.56 -14.39
C PHE A 69 26.10 25.65 -13.41
N PHE A 70 26.97 26.04 -12.49
CA PHE A 70 26.66 27.04 -11.46
C PHE A 70 26.58 28.46 -12.02
N ASP A 71 27.39 28.77 -13.02
CA ASP A 71 27.39 30.11 -13.66
C ASP A 71 26.05 30.35 -14.36
N LYS A 72 25.47 29.32 -15.01
CA LYS A 72 24.18 29.42 -15.67
C LYS A 72 23.02 29.54 -14.68
N LEU A 73 23.06 28.85 -13.56
CA LEU A 73 22.10 29.02 -12.48
C LEU A 73 22.07 30.46 -11.93
N ARG A 74 23.24 31.08 -11.75
CA ARG A 74 23.32 32.49 -11.31
C ARG A 74 22.78 33.47 -12.34
N GLU A 75 22.97 33.18 -13.63
CA GLU A 75 22.44 34.00 -14.72
C GLU A 75 20.89 34.05 -14.70
N TRP A 76 20.26 32.90 -14.56
CA TRP A 76 18.79 32.81 -14.57
C TRP A 76 18.14 33.28 -13.28
N ALA A 77 18.74 32.94 -12.14
CA ALA A 77 18.20 33.28 -10.83
C ALA A 77 19.34 33.64 -9.84
N PRO A 78 19.71 34.91 -9.78
CA PRO A 78 20.80 35.36 -8.90
C PRO A 78 20.58 35.10 -7.40
N SER A 79 19.32 34.85 -6.99
CA SER A 79 18.94 34.51 -5.60
C SER A 79 19.20 33.07 -5.24
N ILE A 80 19.45 32.18 -6.21
CA ILE A 80 19.66 30.76 -5.93
C ILE A 80 20.93 30.59 -5.08
N GLN A 81 20.79 29.82 -4.03
CA GLN A 81 21.87 29.34 -3.21
C GLN A 81 22.02 27.83 -3.41
N TRP A 82 23.24 27.30 -3.25
CA TRP A 82 23.46 25.88 -3.31
C TRP A 82 24.43 25.39 -2.25
N HIS A 83 24.15 24.15 -1.79
CA HIS A 83 25.05 23.42 -0.91
C HIS A 83 25.35 22.07 -1.56
N ILE A 84 26.62 21.68 -1.56
CA ILE A 84 27.09 20.43 -2.15
C ILE A 84 27.41 19.47 -1.01
N PHE A 85 26.79 18.29 -1.08
CA PHE A 85 27.04 17.20 -0.14
C PHE A 85 27.65 16.04 -0.94
N GLU A 86 28.79 15.55 -0.48
CA GLU A 86 29.34 14.28 -0.94
C GLU A 86 28.81 13.20 -0.02
N GLU A 87 27.97 12.34 -0.56
CA GLU A 87 27.32 11.27 0.20
C GLU A 87 27.90 9.94 -0.28
N GLU A 88 28.35 9.13 0.66
CA GLU A 88 28.69 7.75 0.33
C GLU A 88 27.38 7.03 -0.05
N SER A 89 27.42 6.28 -1.15
CA SER A 89 26.35 5.36 -1.50
C SER A 89 26.30 4.30 -0.40
N LYS A 90 25.54 4.58 0.65
CA LYS A 90 25.14 3.54 1.59
C LYS A 90 24.25 2.60 0.81
N ASP A 91 24.43 1.32 0.99
CA ASP A 91 23.42 0.35 0.57
C ASP A 91 22.18 0.56 1.45
N TRP A 92 21.38 1.57 1.09
CA TRP A 92 20.15 1.92 1.80
C TRP A 92 19.21 0.74 1.89
N LEU A 93 19.27 -0.17 0.90
CA LEU A 93 18.47 -1.39 0.92
C LEU A 93 18.95 -2.34 2.01
N ALA A 94 20.28 -2.52 2.16
CA ALA A 94 20.83 -3.34 3.23
C ALA A 94 20.58 -2.73 4.62
N GLU A 95 20.77 -1.40 4.76
CA GLU A 95 20.48 -0.70 6.03
C GLU A 95 18.97 -0.74 6.35
N TRP A 96 18.13 -0.51 5.37
CA TRP A 96 16.68 -0.59 5.52
C TRP A 96 16.22 -2.00 5.92
N LYS A 97 16.78 -3.05 5.30
CA LYS A 97 16.50 -4.44 5.66
C LYS A 97 16.84 -4.78 7.11
N LYS A 98 17.88 -4.18 7.69
CA LYS A 98 18.26 -4.40 9.10
C LYS A 98 17.19 -3.93 10.09
N GLY A 99 16.37 -2.96 9.71
CA GLY A 99 15.27 -2.44 10.53
C GLY A 99 14.04 -3.37 10.60
N PHE A 100 13.96 -4.39 9.74
CA PHE A 100 12.82 -5.30 9.72
C PHE A 100 13.04 -6.53 10.59
N GLN A 101 12.01 -6.88 11.34
CA GLN A 101 11.95 -8.10 12.15
C GLN A 101 10.70 -8.88 11.79
N SER A 102 10.76 -10.19 11.98
CA SER A 102 9.57 -11.03 11.89
C SER A 102 8.63 -10.72 13.04
N PHE A 103 7.33 -10.74 12.79
CA PHE A 103 6.32 -10.47 13.82
C PHE A 103 5.08 -11.35 13.64
N GLN A 104 4.40 -11.59 14.76
CA GLN A 104 3.12 -12.31 14.75
C GLN A 104 2.02 -11.41 14.17
N LEU A 105 1.31 -11.91 13.16
CA LEU A 105 0.24 -11.19 12.48
C LEU A 105 -1.14 -11.48 13.11
N ALA A 106 -1.54 -12.75 13.11
CA ALA A 106 -2.81 -13.21 13.66
C ALA A 106 -2.74 -14.71 13.96
N GLY A 107 -3.25 -15.17 15.11
CA GLY A 107 -3.23 -16.59 15.48
C GLY A 107 -1.84 -17.21 15.31
N PRO A 108 -1.71 -18.33 14.55
CA PRO A 108 -0.41 -19.00 14.33
C PRO A 108 0.46 -18.33 13.24
N TYR A 109 -0.05 -17.31 12.54
CA TYR A 109 0.58 -16.71 11.36
C TYR A 109 1.59 -15.64 11.73
N TRP A 110 2.76 -15.71 11.10
CA TRP A 110 3.86 -14.77 11.27
C TRP A 110 4.29 -14.21 9.92
N ILE A 111 4.55 -12.91 9.87
CA ILE A 111 5.20 -12.28 8.71
C ILE A 111 6.70 -12.43 8.88
N VAL A 112 7.33 -12.95 7.85
CA VAL A 112 8.77 -13.19 7.81
C VAL A 112 9.29 -12.61 6.49
N PRO A 113 10.16 -11.58 6.51
CA PRO A 113 10.89 -11.15 5.33
C PRO A 113 11.73 -12.28 4.73
N SER A 114 11.81 -12.39 3.41
CA SER A 114 12.47 -13.52 2.71
C SER A 114 13.97 -13.68 3.05
N TRP A 115 14.61 -12.60 3.53
CA TRP A 115 16.02 -12.59 3.95
C TRP A 115 16.25 -12.96 5.42
N LEU A 116 15.18 -13.25 6.16
CA LEU A 116 15.26 -13.67 7.57
C LEU A 116 14.88 -15.14 7.72
N THR A 117 15.44 -15.76 8.75
CA THR A 117 14.99 -17.08 9.19
C THR A 117 13.77 -16.91 10.08
N ALA A 118 12.74 -17.72 9.86
CA ALA A 118 11.56 -17.71 10.72
C ALA A 118 11.93 -18.02 12.17
N PRO A 119 11.42 -17.27 13.15
CA PRO A 119 11.66 -17.57 14.56
C PRO A 119 11.00 -18.92 14.95
N GLN A 120 11.49 -19.52 16.01
CA GLN A 120 10.99 -20.85 16.44
C GLN A 120 9.50 -20.83 16.83
N GLU A 121 9.00 -19.70 17.27
CA GLU A 121 7.60 -19.45 17.64
C GLU A 121 6.67 -19.34 16.42
N ALA A 122 7.21 -19.10 15.23
CA ALA A 122 6.44 -18.94 14.01
C ALA A 122 5.89 -20.31 13.54
N GLN A 123 4.67 -20.63 13.95
CA GLN A 123 4.03 -21.89 13.60
C GLN A 123 3.72 -21.95 12.09
N VAL A 124 3.24 -20.82 11.52
CA VAL A 124 2.94 -20.68 10.09
C VAL A 124 3.60 -19.40 9.58
N PRO A 125 4.83 -19.48 9.05
CA PRO A 125 5.49 -18.31 8.46
C PRO A 125 4.87 -17.99 7.09
N ILE A 126 4.58 -16.70 6.86
CA ILE A 126 4.17 -16.13 5.58
C ILE A 126 5.29 -15.20 5.14
N LEU A 127 5.89 -15.50 3.98
CA LEU A 127 7.01 -14.75 3.44
C LEU A 127 6.51 -13.52 2.69
N ILE A 128 6.64 -12.35 3.29
CA ILE A 128 6.29 -11.05 2.68
C ILE A 128 7.47 -10.11 2.85
N ASP A 129 7.99 -9.63 1.74
CA ASP A 129 9.01 -8.60 1.76
C ASP A 129 8.35 -7.22 1.85
N PRO A 130 8.77 -6.37 2.80
CA PRO A 130 8.38 -4.96 2.80
C PRO A 130 8.79 -4.31 1.46
N GLY A 131 7.87 -3.55 0.87
CA GLY A 131 8.08 -2.94 -0.45
C GLY A 131 7.06 -1.84 -0.74
N MET A 132 6.95 -1.46 -2.02
CA MET A 132 6.05 -0.40 -2.48
C MET A 132 4.56 -0.80 -2.44
N ALA A 133 4.24 -2.10 -2.53
CA ALA A 133 2.87 -2.55 -2.48
C ALA A 133 2.32 -2.50 -1.04
N PHE A 134 1.08 -2.05 -0.89
CA PHE A 134 0.38 -2.02 0.40
C PHE A 134 0.07 -3.43 0.90
N GLY A 135 -0.05 -3.58 2.24
CA GLY A 135 -0.45 -4.86 2.83
C GLY A 135 0.71 -5.74 3.33
N THR A 136 1.80 -5.14 3.80
CA THR A 136 2.95 -5.86 4.38
C THR A 136 2.70 -6.45 5.78
N GLY A 137 1.51 -6.22 6.36
CA GLY A 137 1.12 -6.75 7.67
C GLY A 137 1.36 -5.80 8.86
N THR A 138 2.15 -4.76 8.71
CA THR A 138 2.49 -3.85 9.83
C THR A 138 1.38 -2.87 10.15
N HIS A 139 0.58 -2.48 9.16
CA HIS A 139 -0.50 -1.52 9.32
C HIS A 139 -1.68 -2.08 10.12
N ASP A 140 -2.32 -1.25 10.94
CA ASP A 140 -3.40 -1.68 11.84
C ASP A 140 -4.61 -2.23 11.08
N THR A 141 -4.96 -1.67 9.93
CA THR A 141 -6.02 -2.20 9.07
C THR A 141 -5.72 -3.61 8.58
N THR A 142 -4.46 -3.88 8.20
CA THR A 142 -4.03 -5.22 7.75
C THR A 142 -4.08 -6.23 8.91
N LYS A 143 -3.70 -5.83 10.11
CA LYS A 143 -3.82 -6.69 11.31
C LYS A 143 -5.28 -7.01 11.60
N MET A 144 -6.19 -6.02 11.55
CA MET A 144 -7.63 -6.24 11.73
C MET A 144 -8.19 -7.19 10.66
N ALA A 145 -7.88 -6.96 9.38
CA ALA A 145 -8.33 -7.84 8.29
C ALA A 145 -7.78 -9.26 8.44
N SER A 146 -6.52 -9.42 8.81
CA SER A 146 -5.90 -10.73 9.06
C SER A 146 -6.56 -11.46 10.22
N TRP A 147 -6.87 -10.73 11.30
CA TRP A 147 -7.64 -11.29 12.41
C TRP A 147 -9.02 -11.76 11.96
N PHE A 148 -9.75 -11.00 11.12
CA PHE A 148 -11.04 -11.41 10.57
C PHE A 148 -10.91 -12.69 9.74
N VAL A 149 -9.96 -12.75 8.81
CA VAL A 149 -9.73 -13.93 7.95
C VAL A 149 -9.45 -15.16 8.80
N HIS A 150 -8.58 -15.05 9.81
CA HIS A 150 -8.28 -16.12 10.73
C HIS A 150 -9.54 -16.57 11.52
N LYS A 151 -10.31 -15.63 12.06
CA LYS A 151 -11.51 -15.96 12.85
C LYS A 151 -12.60 -16.62 12.02
N VAL A 152 -12.85 -16.18 10.79
CA VAL A 152 -13.82 -16.82 9.91
C VAL A 152 -13.32 -18.19 9.44
N GLY A 153 -12.01 -18.30 9.16
CA GLY A 153 -11.39 -19.57 8.80
C GLY A 153 -11.55 -20.63 9.88
N GLN A 154 -11.48 -20.25 11.17
CA GLN A 154 -11.76 -21.18 12.28
C GLN A 154 -13.25 -21.50 12.47
N LYS A 155 -14.14 -20.58 12.10
CA LYS A 155 -15.57 -20.72 12.31
C LYS A 155 -16.24 -21.58 11.24
N LEU A 156 -15.79 -21.47 9.97
CA LEU A 156 -16.40 -22.15 8.84
C LEU A 156 -15.95 -23.60 8.75
N GLY A 157 -16.88 -24.50 8.42
CA GLY A 157 -16.57 -25.88 8.06
C GLY A 157 -15.91 -25.99 6.67
N SER A 158 -15.33 -27.14 6.37
CA SER A 158 -14.60 -27.35 5.10
C SER A 158 -15.47 -27.17 3.85
N LEU A 159 -16.76 -27.47 3.93
CA LEU A 159 -17.71 -27.29 2.83
C LEU A 159 -18.09 -25.83 2.58
N GLU A 160 -17.87 -24.94 3.56
CA GLU A 160 -18.13 -23.50 3.48
C GLU A 160 -16.89 -22.72 3.00
N LYS A 161 -15.74 -23.38 2.86
CA LYS A 161 -14.46 -22.80 2.40
C LYS A 161 -14.20 -23.10 0.92
N ASP A 162 -15.24 -23.15 0.11
CA ASP A 162 -15.12 -23.41 -1.34
C ASP A 162 -14.38 -22.30 -2.06
N CYS A 163 -14.66 -21.04 -1.74
CA CYS A 163 -13.97 -19.90 -2.34
C CYS A 163 -13.86 -18.68 -1.41
N PHE A 164 -12.93 -17.78 -1.74
CA PHE A 164 -12.62 -16.55 -1.01
C PHE A 164 -12.25 -15.45 -1.99
N LEU A 165 -12.67 -14.21 -1.74
CA LEU A 165 -12.33 -13.04 -2.54
C LEU A 165 -11.61 -11.99 -1.70
N ASP A 166 -10.46 -11.52 -2.19
CA ASP A 166 -9.67 -10.42 -1.63
C ASP A 166 -9.68 -9.25 -2.62
N VAL A 167 -10.40 -8.18 -2.29
CA VAL A 167 -10.56 -6.99 -3.15
C VAL A 167 -9.56 -5.92 -2.76
N GLY A 168 -8.68 -5.53 -3.68
CA GLY A 168 -7.50 -4.71 -3.40
C GLY A 168 -6.44 -5.52 -2.68
N THR A 169 -6.02 -6.66 -3.27
CA THR A 169 -5.19 -7.66 -2.60
C THR A 169 -3.78 -7.17 -2.25
N GLY A 170 -3.28 -6.11 -2.91
CA GLY A 170 -1.95 -5.53 -2.65
C GLY A 170 -0.83 -6.57 -2.74
N THR A 171 -0.19 -6.87 -1.61
CA THR A 171 0.84 -7.91 -1.53
C THR A 171 0.30 -9.34 -1.60
N ALA A 172 -1.00 -9.56 -1.69
CA ALA A 172 -1.73 -10.83 -1.54
C ALA A 172 -1.64 -11.47 -0.14
N LEU A 173 -1.28 -10.71 0.89
CA LEU A 173 -1.15 -11.25 2.24
C LEU A 173 -2.44 -11.90 2.74
N LEU A 174 -3.59 -11.23 2.59
CA LEU A 174 -4.88 -11.75 3.04
C LEU A 174 -5.33 -12.96 2.23
N ALA A 175 -5.06 -12.97 0.94
CA ALA A 175 -5.32 -14.10 0.06
C ALA A 175 -4.45 -15.32 0.44
N ILE A 176 -3.16 -15.12 0.73
CA ILE A 176 -2.25 -16.18 1.20
C ILE A 176 -2.73 -16.71 2.55
N LEU A 177 -3.14 -15.84 3.46
CA LEU A 177 -3.68 -16.24 4.75
C LEU A 177 -4.96 -17.08 4.59
N ALA A 178 -5.88 -16.70 3.68
CA ALA A 178 -7.07 -17.47 3.37
C ALA A 178 -6.72 -18.87 2.82
N HIS A 179 -5.68 -18.99 1.99
CA HIS A 179 -5.16 -20.29 1.56
C HIS A 179 -4.74 -21.16 2.76
N HIS A 180 -4.00 -20.61 3.71
CA HIS A 180 -3.58 -21.33 4.92
C HIS A 180 -4.77 -21.68 5.84
N GLU A 181 -5.85 -20.89 5.83
CA GLU A 181 -7.09 -21.22 6.53
C GLU A 181 -7.91 -22.33 5.83
N GLY A 182 -7.45 -22.82 4.68
CA GLY A 182 -8.03 -23.96 3.98
C GLY A 182 -9.10 -23.61 2.95
N PHE A 183 -9.20 -22.36 2.49
CA PHE A 183 -10.04 -22.02 1.35
C PHE A 183 -9.50 -22.67 0.08
N GLN A 184 -10.40 -23.35 -0.67
CA GLN A 184 -10.02 -24.19 -1.81
C GLN A 184 -9.69 -23.38 -3.07
N LYS A 185 -10.38 -22.24 -3.25
CA LYS A 185 -10.16 -21.28 -4.34
C LYS A 185 -10.13 -19.88 -3.75
N VAL A 186 -9.04 -19.19 -3.95
CA VAL A 186 -8.85 -17.81 -3.48
C VAL A 186 -8.58 -16.92 -4.69
N VAL A 187 -9.32 -15.82 -4.81
CA VAL A 187 -9.16 -14.83 -5.88
C VAL A 187 -8.74 -13.52 -5.23
N GLY A 188 -7.58 -12.98 -5.63
CA GLY A 188 -7.12 -11.65 -5.26
C GLY A 188 -7.25 -10.70 -6.44
N LEU A 189 -8.02 -9.62 -6.28
CA LEU A 189 -8.20 -8.58 -7.28
C LEU A 189 -7.33 -7.36 -6.95
N GLU A 190 -6.62 -6.84 -7.94
CA GLU A 190 -5.77 -5.67 -7.79
C GLU A 190 -5.78 -4.86 -9.10
N ILE A 191 -5.96 -3.55 -9.02
CA ILE A 191 -6.02 -2.68 -10.18
C ILE A 191 -4.63 -2.24 -10.67
N ASP A 192 -3.68 -2.09 -9.74
CA ASP A 192 -2.32 -1.69 -10.07
C ASP A 192 -1.52 -2.88 -10.65
N PRO A 193 -0.99 -2.77 -11.88
CA PRO A 193 -0.21 -3.83 -12.50
C PRO A 193 1.06 -4.21 -11.72
N GLU A 194 1.71 -3.24 -11.08
CA GLU A 194 2.92 -3.51 -10.30
C GLU A 194 2.58 -4.24 -8.98
N ALA A 195 1.53 -3.82 -8.28
CA ALA A 195 1.04 -4.55 -7.10
C ALA A 195 0.58 -5.97 -7.48
N ARG A 196 -0.07 -6.17 -8.65
CA ARG A 196 -0.40 -7.52 -9.16
C ARG A 196 0.85 -8.38 -9.37
N ARG A 197 1.93 -7.81 -9.92
CA ARG A 197 3.20 -8.52 -10.10
C ARG A 197 3.75 -8.98 -8.74
N VAL A 198 3.81 -8.06 -7.77
CA VAL A 198 4.27 -8.36 -6.40
C VAL A 198 3.39 -9.43 -5.74
N ALA A 199 2.06 -9.32 -5.89
CA ALA A 199 1.11 -10.31 -5.39
C ALA A 199 1.41 -11.72 -5.92
N ARG A 200 1.60 -11.86 -7.24
CA ARG A 200 1.92 -13.16 -7.88
C ARG A 200 3.23 -13.75 -7.38
N GLU A 201 4.26 -12.92 -7.22
CA GLU A 201 5.56 -13.35 -6.67
C GLU A 201 5.43 -13.83 -5.22
N ASN A 202 4.64 -13.13 -4.39
CA ASN A 202 4.39 -13.55 -3.02
C ASN A 202 3.57 -14.84 -2.95
N VAL A 203 2.57 -15.00 -3.82
CA VAL A 203 1.78 -16.25 -3.93
C VAL A 203 2.69 -17.42 -4.28
N GLU A 204 3.57 -17.27 -5.26
CA GLU A 204 4.54 -18.28 -5.66
C GLU A 204 5.53 -18.60 -4.53
N ARG A 205 6.13 -17.59 -3.92
CA ARG A 205 7.08 -17.70 -2.81
C ARG A 205 6.52 -18.48 -1.63
N ASN A 206 5.22 -18.29 -1.34
CA ASN A 206 4.53 -18.98 -0.26
C ASN A 206 3.93 -20.34 -0.67
N GLY A 207 4.07 -20.76 -1.93
CA GLY A 207 3.44 -21.97 -2.42
C GLY A 207 1.92 -22.00 -2.30
N ALA A 208 1.26 -20.84 -2.30
CA ALA A 208 -0.16 -20.68 -2.05
C ALA A 208 -1.00 -21.04 -3.30
N LYS A 209 -1.02 -22.33 -3.66
CA LYS A 209 -1.56 -22.87 -4.92
C LYS A 209 -3.06 -22.60 -5.12
N ALA A 210 -3.83 -22.36 -4.06
CA ALA A 210 -5.24 -22.03 -4.17
C ALA A 210 -5.49 -20.58 -4.61
N VAL A 211 -4.44 -19.71 -4.58
CA VAL A 211 -4.55 -18.28 -4.86
C VAL A 211 -4.33 -18.00 -6.34
N SER A 212 -5.25 -17.25 -6.95
CA SER A 212 -5.12 -16.68 -8.29
C SER A 212 -5.22 -15.15 -8.24
N ILE A 213 -4.39 -14.47 -9.03
CA ILE A 213 -4.37 -13.01 -9.16
C ILE A 213 -4.65 -12.66 -10.63
N PRO A 214 -5.93 -12.63 -11.04
CA PRO A 214 -6.34 -12.30 -12.40
C PRO A 214 -6.22 -10.79 -12.69
N GLU A 215 -6.44 -10.39 -13.94
CA GLU A 215 -6.45 -9.00 -14.36
C GLU A 215 -7.85 -8.38 -14.37
N GLU A 216 -8.86 -9.23 -14.17
CA GLU A 216 -10.24 -8.80 -14.10
C GLU A 216 -10.48 -7.90 -12.88
N GLN A 217 -11.43 -6.98 -13.06
CA GLN A 217 -11.95 -6.14 -11.98
C GLN A 217 -13.23 -6.74 -11.42
N ILE A 218 -13.63 -6.29 -10.23
CA ILE A 218 -14.76 -6.84 -9.48
C ILE A 218 -16.07 -6.82 -10.29
N GLU A 219 -16.27 -5.85 -11.17
CA GLU A 219 -17.47 -5.71 -12.00
C GLU A 219 -17.67 -6.89 -12.97
N LYS A 220 -16.58 -7.56 -13.34
CA LYS A 220 -16.57 -8.72 -14.26
C LYS A 220 -16.63 -10.06 -13.56
N ILE A 221 -16.69 -10.08 -12.24
CA ILE A 221 -16.79 -11.33 -11.46
C ILE A 221 -18.25 -11.78 -11.44
N ASP A 222 -18.54 -12.91 -12.06
CA ASP A 222 -19.90 -13.47 -12.17
C ASP A 222 -20.23 -14.50 -11.07
N GLN A 223 -19.24 -14.96 -10.30
CA GLN A 223 -19.46 -15.90 -9.19
C GLN A 223 -19.67 -15.17 -7.87
N ASP A 224 -20.34 -15.84 -6.92
CA ASP A 224 -20.47 -15.39 -5.53
C ASP A 224 -19.47 -16.10 -4.60
N PHE A 225 -19.18 -15.45 -3.47
CA PHE A 225 -18.21 -15.92 -2.49
C PHE A 225 -18.85 -15.98 -1.09
N PRO A 226 -18.58 -17.02 -0.29
CA PRO A 226 -19.01 -17.08 1.11
C PRO A 226 -18.26 -16.08 1.99
N VAL A 227 -17.03 -15.71 1.59
CA VAL A 227 -16.19 -14.75 2.30
C VAL A 227 -15.56 -13.79 1.31
N VAL A 228 -15.70 -12.50 1.59
CA VAL A 228 -15.09 -11.39 0.86
C VAL A 228 -14.35 -10.52 1.86
N VAL A 229 -13.13 -10.11 1.55
CA VAL A 229 -12.38 -9.11 2.30
C VAL A 229 -12.03 -7.93 1.39
N ALA A 230 -12.08 -6.72 1.94
CA ALA A 230 -11.61 -5.50 1.28
C ALA A 230 -10.93 -4.60 2.31
N ASN A 231 -9.60 -4.51 2.24
CA ASN A 231 -8.79 -3.62 3.06
C ASN A 231 -8.33 -2.43 2.23
N ILE A 232 -9.26 -1.54 1.92
CA ILE A 232 -9.08 -0.37 1.06
C ILE A 232 -9.78 0.84 1.66
N ILE A 233 -9.43 2.05 1.21
CA ILE A 233 -9.97 3.29 1.77
C ILE A 233 -11.51 3.37 1.62
N ASP A 234 -12.16 3.99 2.60
CA ASP A 234 -13.63 4.07 2.74
C ASP A 234 -14.34 4.63 1.50
N GLY A 235 -13.79 5.63 0.83
CA GLY A 235 -14.37 6.19 -0.40
C GLY A 235 -14.48 5.16 -1.52
N VAL A 236 -13.46 4.30 -1.69
CA VAL A 236 -13.48 3.20 -2.67
C VAL A 236 -14.44 2.10 -2.23
N LEU A 237 -14.51 1.76 -0.93
CA LEU A 237 -15.49 0.81 -0.41
C LEU A 237 -16.93 1.26 -0.72
N ILE A 238 -17.24 2.53 -0.50
CA ILE A 238 -18.56 3.11 -0.80
C ILE A 238 -18.85 3.01 -2.30
N PHE A 239 -17.88 3.34 -3.15
CA PHE A 239 -18.03 3.22 -4.60
C PHE A 239 -18.30 1.77 -5.04
N LEU A 240 -17.61 0.78 -4.46
CA LEU A 240 -17.75 -0.64 -4.79
C LEU A 240 -18.91 -1.32 -4.05
N LYS A 241 -19.72 -0.62 -3.25
CA LYS A 241 -20.78 -1.20 -2.42
C LYS A 241 -21.67 -2.21 -3.16
N ASN A 242 -22.16 -1.83 -4.33
CA ASN A 242 -23.07 -2.68 -5.11
C ASN A 242 -22.38 -3.95 -5.64
N ASP A 243 -21.13 -3.85 -6.04
CA ASP A 243 -20.35 -4.99 -6.50
C ASP A 243 -20.01 -5.93 -5.33
N LEU A 244 -19.64 -5.39 -4.18
CA LEU A 244 -19.41 -6.16 -2.96
C LEU A 244 -20.70 -6.91 -2.53
N ILE A 245 -21.87 -6.26 -2.63
CA ILE A 245 -23.16 -6.92 -2.38
C ILE A 245 -23.41 -8.04 -3.41
N ARG A 246 -23.13 -7.80 -4.68
CA ARG A 246 -23.36 -8.74 -5.78
C ARG A 246 -22.51 -10.00 -5.63
N VAL A 247 -21.22 -9.84 -5.41
CA VAL A 247 -20.28 -10.96 -5.31
C VAL A 247 -20.30 -11.67 -3.96
N LEU A 248 -21.00 -11.15 -2.96
CA LEU A 248 -21.13 -11.80 -1.67
C LEU A 248 -22.36 -12.73 -1.66
N ARG A 249 -22.15 -13.98 -1.32
CA ARG A 249 -23.21 -14.99 -1.15
C ARG A 249 -24.21 -14.59 -0.06
N SER A 250 -25.48 -14.94 -0.19
CA SER A 250 -26.44 -14.78 0.90
C SER A 250 -25.99 -15.59 2.13
N GLY A 251 -26.05 -15.00 3.31
CA GLY A 251 -25.44 -15.55 4.53
C GLY A 251 -23.92 -15.43 4.63
N GLY A 252 -23.27 -14.94 3.57
CA GLY A 252 -21.81 -14.78 3.51
C GLY A 252 -21.27 -13.66 4.39
N HIS A 253 -19.96 -13.67 4.59
CA HIS A 253 -19.22 -12.75 5.45
C HIS A 253 -18.40 -11.76 4.61
N LEU A 254 -18.57 -10.48 4.89
CA LEU A 254 -17.77 -9.39 4.32
C LEU A 254 -16.91 -8.75 5.42
N PHE A 255 -15.64 -8.56 5.15
CA PHE A 255 -14.72 -7.81 6.01
C PHE A 255 -14.29 -6.56 5.28
N VAL A 256 -14.52 -5.41 5.88
CA VAL A 256 -14.08 -4.12 5.37
C VAL A 256 -13.23 -3.42 6.42
N THR A 257 -12.08 -2.92 5.99
CA THR A 257 -11.14 -2.14 6.80
C THR A 257 -10.55 -1.00 5.96
N GLY A 258 -9.82 -0.06 6.58
CA GLY A 258 -9.32 1.13 5.88
C GLY A 258 -10.30 2.31 6.02
N ILE A 259 -11.11 2.29 7.07
CA ILE A 259 -12.07 3.34 7.41
C ILE A 259 -11.47 4.17 8.54
N LEU A 260 -11.29 5.48 8.32
CA LEU A 260 -10.88 6.39 9.38
C LEU A 260 -11.99 6.56 10.42
N ALA A 261 -11.66 6.59 11.72
CA ALA A 261 -12.63 6.73 12.81
C ALA A 261 -13.45 8.03 12.67
N GLU A 262 -12.84 9.12 12.23
CA GLU A 262 -13.52 10.40 11.97
C GLU A 262 -14.52 10.34 10.80
N ARG A 263 -14.45 9.32 9.95
CA ARG A 263 -15.34 9.11 8.80
C ARG A 263 -16.33 7.98 9.01
N GLU A 264 -16.33 7.36 10.18
CA GLU A 264 -17.13 6.18 10.47
C GLU A 264 -18.64 6.42 10.29
N ASP A 265 -19.16 7.56 10.79
CA ASP A 265 -20.59 7.89 10.68
C ASP A 265 -21.01 8.03 9.21
N LEU A 266 -20.19 8.70 8.40
CA LEU A 266 -20.43 8.85 6.96
C LEU A 266 -20.39 7.49 6.25
N PHE A 267 -19.40 6.66 6.59
CA PHE A 267 -19.29 5.31 6.04
C PHE A 267 -20.49 4.46 6.42
N ALA A 268 -20.91 4.45 7.69
CA ALA A 268 -22.05 3.68 8.15
C ALA A 268 -23.34 4.11 7.42
N GLN A 269 -23.56 5.41 7.28
CA GLN A 269 -24.71 5.95 6.55
C GLN A 269 -24.73 5.51 5.08
N GLN A 270 -23.59 5.61 4.38
CA GLN A 270 -23.54 5.34 2.93
C GLN A 270 -23.37 3.86 2.59
N PHE A 271 -22.67 3.09 3.42
CA PHE A 271 -22.34 1.70 3.13
C PHE A 271 -23.22 0.69 3.85
N ILE A 272 -23.49 0.90 5.15
CA ILE A 272 -24.19 -0.10 5.99
C ILE A 272 -25.69 0.16 6.03
N GLU A 273 -26.12 1.40 6.24
CA GLU A 273 -27.55 1.72 6.28
C GLU A 273 -28.23 1.44 4.94
N ASN A 274 -29.45 0.95 5.02
CA ASN A 274 -30.26 0.57 3.86
C ASN A 274 -29.57 -0.45 2.92
N SER A 275 -28.69 -1.28 3.49
CA SER A 275 -28.03 -2.39 2.80
C SER A 275 -28.52 -3.73 3.33
N PRO A 276 -28.22 -4.86 2.64
CA PRO A 276 -28.53 -6.19 3.15
C PRO A 276 -27.56 -6.64 4.26
N PHE A 277 -26.70 -5.76 4.76
CA PHE A 277 -25.69 -6.12 5.75
C PHE A 277 -26.23 -6.03 7.18
N GLU A 278 -25.79 -6.95 8.03
CA GLU A 278 -25.86 -6.86 9.49
C GLU A 278 -24.42 -6.80 10.05
N ILE A 279 -24.20 -5.99 11.08
CA ILE A 279 -22.91 -5.90 11.74
C ILE A 279 -22.73 -7.09 12.67
N VAL A 280 -21.77 -7.96 12.36
CA VAL A 280 -21.36 -9.06 13.25
C VAL A 280 -20.39 -8.55 14.30
N ARG A 281 -19.45 -7.69 13.89
CA ARG A 281 -18.47 -7.10 14.79
C ARG A 281 -17.89 -5.81 14.22
N ARG A 282 -17.63 -4.85 15.11
CA ARG A 282 -16.84 -3.64 14.89
C ARG A 282 -15.53 -3.79 15.64
N LEU A 283 -14.43 -3.41 15.01
CA LEU A 283 -13.11 -3.27 15.63
C LEU A 283 -12.60 -1.86 15.42
N GLU A 284 -11.77 -1.42 16.36
CA GLU A 284 -11.08 -0.13 16.31
C GLU A 284 -9.64 -0.36 16.73
N GLN A 285 -8.70 0.15 15.94
CA GLN A 285 -7.28 0.08 16.25
C GLN A 285 -6.59 1.34 15.74
N GLY A 286 -6.02 2.14 16.68
CA GLY A 286 -5.50 3.47 16.36
C GLY A 286 -6.62 4.38 15.84
N GLU A 287 -6.40 4.96 14.67
CA GLU A 287 -7.36 5.81 13.97
C GLU A 287 -8.25 5.06 12.97
N TRP A 288 -8.18 3.72 12.96
CA TRP A 288 -8.82 2.89 11.94
C TRP A 288 -9.94 2.04 12.49
N ILE A 289 -11.00 1.91 11.70
CA ILE A 289 -12.17 1.05 11.96
C ILE A 289 -12.18 -0.11 10.97
N GLY A 290 -12.63 -1.26 11.47
CA GLY A 290 -12.93 -2.44 10.66
C GLY A 290 -14.29 -3.04 11.02
N TYR A 291 -15.01 -3.50 10.00
CA TYR A 291 -16.30 -4.15 10.16
C TYR A 291 -16.30 -5.57 9.62
N TRP A 292 -16.77 -6.49 10.45
CA TRP A 292 -17.26 -7.79 10.02
C TRP A 292 -18.76 -7.69 9.81
N LEU A 293 -19.16 -7.81 8.57
CA LEU A 293 -20.55 -7.75 8.13
C LEU A 293 -21.00 -9.14 7.66
N ARG A 294 -22.31 -9.41 7.72
CA ARG A 294 -22.94 -10.59 7.15
C ARG A 294 -24.07 -10.14 6.23
N LYS A 295 -24.16 -10.75 5.05
CA LYS A 295 -25.29 -10.51 4.13
C LYS A 295 -26.48 -11.35 4.59
N ARG A 296 -27.63 -10.71 4.73
CA ARG A 296 -28.92 -11.36 5.05
C ARG A 296 -29.42 -12.23 3.90
#